data_12eeeedabeade6043dce2493a8604e51
#
_entry.id   12eeeedabeade6043dce2493a8604e51
#
_cell.length_a   1.000
_cell.length_b   1.000
_cell.length_c   1.000
_cell.angle_alpha   90.00
_cell.angle_beta   90.00
_cell.angle_gamma   90.00
#
_symmetry.space_group_name_H-M   'P 1'
#
loop_
_entity.id
_entity.type
_entity.pdbx_description
1 polymer ?
#
loop_
_entity_poly.entity_id
_entity_poly.type
_entity_poly.pdbx_seq_one_letter_code
_entity_poly.pdbx_strand_id
1 'polypeptide(L)'
;MFSREDLTARARIRDEALRLFAHDGPDAVTVRQIAAATGVSPALVLHHYGSKQGLRAAVDEHVTGVFDALFAEFSDDDPALLGDLLATGSGASLAELLLRNLPPESPIPAYLRRLLLAGDPAGAVMVRRWYQASQAMLRPLVASGILRPGRDPDMRTAILMANDLAMLLLRDQLAAVLGVDPLEPEGMARWAQELLAIYRHGLFTAETGEEELP
;
A
#
# COMPACT_ATOMS: atom_id res chain seq x y z
N MET A 1 -8.28 27.05 -20.02
CA MET A 1 -8.80 27.14 -18.64
C MET A 1 -9.94 26.14 -18.53
N PHE A 2 -9.78 25.07 -17.76
CA PHE A 2 -10.81 24.04 -17.61
C PHE A 2 -11.93 24.54 -16.68
N SER A 3 -13.18 24.25 -17.01
CA SER A 3 -14.32 24.58 -16.15
C SER A 3 -14.32 23.70 -14.89
N ARG A 4 -15.06 24.09 -13.84
CA ARG A 4 -15.23 23.27 -12.63
C ARG A 4 -15.90 21.93 -12.93
N GLU A 5 -16.79 21.89 -13.93
CA GLU A 5 -17.45 20.68 -14.41
C GLU A 5 -16.47 19.75 -15.13
N ASP A 6 -15.55 20.31 -15.94
CA ASP A 6 -14.50 19.55 -16.62
C ASP A 6 -13.53 18.88 -15.62
N LEU A 7 -13.15 19.56 -14.55
CA LEU A 7 -12.31 19.01 -13.49
C LEU A 7 -13.02 17.85 -12.77
N THR A 8 -14.33 17.99 -12.54
CA THR A 8 -15.15 16.93 -11.91
C THR A 8 -15.29 15.73 -12.84
N ALA A 9 -15.52 15.96 -14.16
CA ALA A 9 -15.61 14.89 -15.14
C ALA A 9 -14.29 14.15 -15.30
N ARG A 10 -13.18 14.88 -15.33
CA ARG A 10 -11.83 14.29 -15.37
C ARG A 10 -11.58 13.37 -14.18
N ALA A 11 -11.85 13.81 -12.96
CA ALA A 11 -11.69 13.00 -11.76
C ALA A 11 -12.57 11.74 -11.80
N ARG A 12 -13.86 11.87 -12.15
CA ARG A 12 -14.78 10.73 -12.26
C ARG A 12 -14.32 9.69 -13.28
N ILE A 13 -13.80 10.11 -14.44
CA ILE A 13 -13.26 9.21 -15.47
C ILE A 13 -12.06 8.46 -14.92
N ARG A 14 -11.14 9.13 -14.22
CA ARG A 14 -9.95 8.52 -13.60
C ARG A 14 -10.36 7.48 -12.53
N ASP A 15 -11.27 7.85 -11.64
CA ASP A 15 -11.67 7.01 -10.52
C ASP A 15 -12.41 5.75 -11.00
N GLU A 16 -13.26 5.90 -12.02
CA GLU A 16 -13.92 4.76 -12.65
C GLU A 16 -12.93 3.87 -13.45
N ALA A 17 -11.95 4.50 -14.12
CA ALA A 17 -10.89 3.74 -14.78
C ALA A 17 -10.06 2.95 -13.75
N LEU A 18 -9.74 3.52 -12.59
CA LEU A 18 -9.06 2.82 -11.50
C LEU A 18 -9.87 1.60 -11.04
N ARG A 19 -11.19 1.74 -10.85
CA ARG A 19 -12.07 0.65 -10.46
C ARG A 19 -12.06 -0.49 -11.49
N LEU A 20 -12.21 -0.16 -12.76
CA LEU A 20 -12.19 -1.14 -13.86
C LEU A 20 -10.81 -1.79 -14.02
N PHE A 21 -9.74 -1.02 -13.93
CA PHE A 21 -8.37 -1.55 -13.99
C PHE A 21 -8.05 -2.47 -12.80
N ALA A 22 -8.55 -2.16 -11.63
CA ALA A 22 -8.42 -3.02 -10.47
C ALA A 22 -9.12 -4.37 -10.65
N HIS A 23 -10.31 -4.36 -11.29
CA HIS A 23 -11.12 -5.55 -11.50
C HIS A 23 -10.63 -6.37 -12.69
N ASP A 24 -10.53 -5.78 -13.89
CA ASP A 24 -10.32 -6.49 -15.15
C ASP A 24 -8.86 -6.40 -15.65
N GLY A 25 -8.09 -5.47 -15.12
CA GLY A 25 -6.74 -5.15 -15.59
C GLY A 25 -6.73 -4.05 -16.66
N PRO A 26 -5.66 -3.24 -16.69
CA PRO A 26 -5.59 -2.11 -17.61
C PRO A 26 -5.59 -2.52 -19.09
N ASP A 27 -5.08 -3.71 -19.43
CA ASP A 27 -5.00 -4.16 -20.82
C ASP A 27 -6.36 -4.62 -21.36
N ALA A 28 -7.19 -5.26 -20.55
CA ALA A 28 -8.50 -5.76 -20.93
C ALA A 28 -9.57 -4.64 -21.05
N VAL A 29 -9.43 -3.57 -20.27
CA VAL A 29 -10.40 -2.47 -20.24
C VAL A 29 -10.22 -1.53 -21.44
N THR A 30 -11.32 -1.16 -22.09
CA THR A 30 -11.34 -0.24 -23.23
C THR A 30 -11.83 1.15 -22.84
N VAL A 31 -11.43 2.17 -23.60
CA VAL A 31 -11.96 3.56 -23.43
C VAL A 31 -13.49 3.61 -23.53
N ARG A 32 -14.10 2.76 -24.36
CA ARG A 32 -15.56 2.67 -24.50
C ARG A 32 -16.23 2.17 -23.22
N GLN A 33 -15.65 1.17 -22.57
CA GLN A 33 -16.18 0.66 -21.28
C GLN A 33 -16.11 1.72 -20.19
N ILE A 34 -14.97 2.44 -20.09
CA ILE A 34 -14.82 3.54 -19.13
C ILE A 34 -15.82 4.67 -19.40
N ALA A 35 -15.99 5.05 -20.67
CA ALA A 35 -16.95 6.07 -21.09
C ALA A 35 -18.40 5.66 -20.74
N ALA A 36 -18.76 4.42 -21.02
CA ALA A 36 -20.09 3.88 -20.68
C ALA A 36 -20.33 3.88 -19.16
N ALA A 37 -19.34 3.42 -18.36
CA ALA A 37 -19.45 3.36 -16.91
C ALA A 37 -19.55 4.75 -16.26
N THR A 38 -18.92 5.77 -16.86
CA THR A 38 -18.99 7.16 -16.36
C THR A 38 -20.14 7.99 -16.94
N GLY A 39 -20.87 7.44 -17.93
CA GLY A 39 -21.95 8.16 -18.60
C GLY A 39 -21.48 9.31 -19.51
N VAL A 40 -20.25 9.20 -20.06
CA VAL A 40 -19.66 10.19 -20.95
C VAL A 40 -19.38 9.62 -22.34
N SER A 41 -19.06 10.47 -23.33
CA SER A 41 -18.62 9.98 -24.63
C SER A 41 -17.16 9.49 -24.60
N PRO A 42 -16.77 8.49 -25.43
CA PRO A 42 -15.36 8.12 -25.59
C PRO A 42 -14.47 9.29 -26.05
N ALA A 43 -15.02 10.22 -26.82
CA ALA A 43 -14.32 11.42 -27.26
C ALA A 43 -13.96 12.33 -26.09
N LEU A 44 -14.83 12.44 -25.07
CA LEU A 44 -14.56 13.22 -23.86
C LEU A 44 -13.44 12.59 -23.02
N VAL A 45 -13.43 11.25 -22.90
CA VAL A 45 -12.32 10.53 -22.22
C VAL A 45 -10.98 10.83 -22.90
N LEU A 46 -10.94 10.74 -24.25
CA LEU A 46 -9.73 11.03 -25.02
C LEU A 46 -9.38 12.51 -24.99
N HIS A 47 -10.35 13.41 -24.91
CA HIS A 47 -10.12 14.84 -24.73
C HIS A 47 -9.33 15.14 -23.43
N HIS A 48 -9.73 14.50 -22.31
CA HIS A 48 -9.10 14.72 -21.01
C HIS A 48 -7.73 14.07 -20.85
N TYR A 49 -7.52 12.90 -21.48
CA TYR A 49 -6.34 12.07 -21.21
C TYR A 49 -5.50 11.74 -22.44
N GLY A 50 -5.90 12.19 -23.64
CA GLY A 50 -5.22 11.99 -24.90
C GLY A 50 -5.32 10.54 -25.42
N SER A 51 -5.06 9.56 -24.57
CA SER A 51 -5.08 8.13 -24.93
C SER A 51 -5.46 7.26 -23.72
N LYS A 52 -5.67 5.95 -23.95
CA LYS A 52 -5.82 4.96 -22.88
C LYS A 52 -4.57 4.91 -21.99
N GLN A 53 -3.37 5.01 -22.59
CA GLN A 53 -2.11 5.07 -21.84
C GLN A 53 -2.01 6.34 -20.99
N GLY A 54 -2.45 7.49 -21.51
CA GLY A 54 -2.50 8.74 -20.74
C GLY A 54 -3.45 8.66 -19.55
N LEU A 55 -4.61 8.00 -19.73
CA LEU A 55 -5.52 7.73 -18.63
C LEU A 55 -4.92 6.76 -17.60
N ARG A 56 -4.25 5.70 -18.06
CA ARG A 56 -3.54 4.77 -17.16
C ARG A 56 -2.45 5.48 -16.36
N ALA A 57 -1.63 6.30 -17.02
CA ALA A 57 -0.60 7.09 -16.32
C ALA A 57 -1.20 8.01 -15.25
N ALA A 58 -2.37 8.62 -15.53
CA ALA A 58 -3.07 9.45 -14.56
C ALA A 58 -3.67 8.65 -13.38
N VAL A 59 -4.07 7.39 -13.61
CA VAL A 59 -4.46 6.45 -12.54
C VAL A 59 -3.25 6.08 -11.70
N ASP A 60 -2.13 5.71 -12.30
CA ASP A 60 -0.88 5.38 -11.60
C ASP A 60 -0.39 6.55 -10.75
N GLU A 61 -0.40 7.77 -11.31
CA GLU A 61 -0.03 9.00 -10.61
C GLU A 61 -0.98 9.28 -9.42
N HIS A 62 -2.27 9.10 -9.61
CA HIS A 62 -3.25 9.28 -8.54
C HIS A 62 -3.03 8.30 -7.39
N VAL A 63 -2.86 7.02 -7.69
CA VAL A 63 -2.59 5.99 -6.68
C VAL A 63 -1.27 6.29 -5.97
N THR A 64 -0.23 6.67 -6.71
CA THR A 64 1.05 7.08 -6.14
C THR A 64 0.91 8.29 -5.22
N GLY A 65 0.14 9.32 -5.63
CA GLY A 65 -0.09 10.51 -4.83
C GLY A 65 -0.84 10.25 -3.53
N VAL A 66 -1.73 9.25 -3.49
CA VAL A 66 -2.38 8.82 -2.23
C VAL A 66 -1.34 8.26 -1.26
N PHE A 67 -0.39 7.47 -1.74
CA PHE A 67 0.71 6.97 -0.90
C PHE A 67 1.65 8.08 -0.45
N ASP A 68 2.04 8.97 -1.36
CA ASP A 68 2.93 10.09 -1.04
C ASP A 68 2.31 11.01 0.04
N ALA A 69 0.99 11.28 -0.04
CA ALA A 69 0.29 12.05 0.97
C ALA A 69 0.26 11.34 2.33
N LEU A 70 -0.02 10.03 2.33
CA LEU A 70 0.01 9.23 3.55
C LEU A 70 1.41 9.24 4.20
N PHE A 71 2.45 9.04 3.40
CA PHE A 71 3.82 9.02 3.91
C PHE A 71 4.30 10.40 4.41
N ALA A 72 3.81 11.49 3.81
CA ALA A 72 4.11 12.83 4.27
C ALA A 72 3.55 13.08 5.68
N GLU A 73 2.35 12.57 5.98
CA GLU A 73 1.75 12.68 7.32
C GLU A 73 2.61 12.00 8.41
N PHE A 74 3.35 10.93 8.06
CA PHE A 74 4.21 10.22 9.01
C PHE A 74 5.66 10.74 9.06
N SER A 75 6.09 11.54 8.09
CA SER A 75 7.46 12.06 8.04
C SER A 75 7.70 13.23 9.01
N ASP A 76 6.64 13.93 9.40
CA ASP A 76 6.67 15.09 10.29
C ASP A 76 6.29 14.76 11.76
N ASP A 77 5.91 13.51 12.05
CA ASP A 77 5.41 13.12 13.37
C ASP A 77 6.53 12.86 14.37
N ASP A 78 6.23 13.21 15.63
CA ASP A 78 7.05 12.95 16.80
C ASP A 78 7.41 11.43 16.88
N PRO A 79 8.70 11.07 16.91
CA PRO A 79 9.13 9.67 17.08
C PRO A 79 8.50 8.97 18.28
N ALA A 80 8.12 9.72 19.31
CA ALA A 80 7.41 9.20 20.49
C ALA A 80 6.00 8.71 20.13
N LEU A 81 5.25 9.47 19.33
CA LEU A 81 3.91 9.07 18.86
C LEU A 81 3.98 7.79 18.02
N LEU A 82 4.94 7.72 17.10
CA LEU A 82 5.14 6.53 16.27
C LEU A 82 5.60 5.33 17.13
N GLY A 83 6.46 5.58 18.13
CA GLY A 83 6.85 4.58 19.12
C GLY A 83 5.67 4.04 19.92
N ASP A 84 4.76 4.90 20.34
CA ASP A 84 3.53 4.52 21.07
C ASP A 84 2.56 3.75 20.18
N LEU A 85 2.37 4.14 18.93
CA LEU A 85 1.56 3.41 17.95
C LEU A 85 2.10 1.98 17.72
N LEU A 86 3.42 1.86 17.57
CA LEU A 86 4.09 0.56 17.47
C LEU A 86 4.04 -0.23 18.80
N ALA A 87 4.07 0.47 19.94
CA ALA A 87 4.00 -0.17 21.26
C ALA A 87 2.61 -0.71 21.58
N THR A 88 1.56 -0.06 21.11
CA THR A 88 0.16 -0.46 21.36
C THR A 88 -0.38 -1.46 20.33
N GLY A 89 0.37 -1.72 19.25
CA GLY A 89 -0.09 -2.55 18.14
C GLY A 89 -1.03 -1.82 17.18
N SER A 90 -1.31 -0.56 17.44
CA SER A 90 -2.13 0.30 16.58
C SER A 90 -1.21 1.02 15.60
N GLY A 91 -0.93 0.42 14.45
CA GLY A 91 -0.02 0.98 13.45
C GLY A 91 1.30 0.20 13.34
N ALA A 92 1.25 -1.09 13.68
CA ALA A 92 2.41 -1.97 13.60
C ALA A 92 2.91 -2.17 12.15
N SER A 93 2.11 -1.79 11.15
CA SER A 93 2.45 -1.97 9.75
C SER A 93 2.03 -0.78 8.90
N LEU A 94 2.86 -0.45 7.92
CA LEU A 94 2.57 0.57 6.93
C LEU A 94 1.32 0.24 6.10
N ALA A 95 1.06 -1.05 5.87
CA ALA A 95 -0.15 -1.52 5.20
C ALA A 95 -1.41 -1.23 6.03
N GLU A 96 -1.36 -1.41 7.35
CA GLU A 96 -2.47 -1.09 8.25
C GLU A 96 -2.78 0.42 8.21
N LEU A 97 -1.76 1.25 8.30
CA LEU A 97 -1.89 2.70 8.23
C LEU A 97 -2.51 3.15 6.89
N LEU A 98 -2.05 2.57 5.79
CA LEU A 98 -2.62 2.82 4.46
C LEU A 98 -4.10 2.46 4.41
N LEU A 99 -4.46 1.26 4.85
CA LEU A 99 -5.83 0.75 4.74
C LEU A 99 -6.81 1.53 5.64
N ARG A 100 -6.39 1.99 6.81
CA ARG A 100 -7.20 2.84 7.68
C ARG A 100 -7.54 4.21 7.05
N ASN A 101 -6.66 4.72 6.19
CA ASN A 101 -6.83 6.02 5.54
C ASN A 101 -7.52 5.91 4.16
N LEU A 102 -7.77 4.70 3.67
CA LEU A 102 -8.53 4.48 2.45
C LEU A 102 -10.01 4.23 2.76
N PRO A 103 -10.92 4.71 1.88
CA PRO A 103 -12.32 4.30 1.98
C PRO A 103 -12.46 2.77 1.94
N PRO A 104 -13.41 2.16 2.67
CA PRO A 104 -13.57 0.69 2.72
C PRO A 104 -13.71 0.03 1.33
N GLU A 105 -14.38 0.71 0.40
CA GLU A 105 -14.59 0.24 -0.98
C GLU A 105 -13.49 0.70 -1.96
N SER A 106 -12.33 1.14 -1.45
CA SER A 106 -11.27 1.66 -2.31
C SER A 106 -10.72 0.58 -3.24
N PRO A 107 -10.65 0.84 -4.57
CA PRO A 107 -10.07 -0.10 -5.52
C PRO A 107 -8.53 -0.12 -5.48
N ILE A 108 -7.89 0.78 -4.71
CA ILE A 108 -6.43 0.93 -4.67
C ILE A 108 -5.73 -0.37 -4.25
N PRO A 109 -6.12 -1.09 -3.18
CA PRO A 109 -5.46 -2.33 -2.79
C PRO A 109 -5.51 -3.41 -3.89
N ALA A 110 -6.65 -3.57 -4.54
CA ALA A 110 -6.82 -4.52 -5.64
C ALA A 110 -5.99 -4.13 -6.88
N TYR A 111 -5.93 -2.83 -7.19
CA TYR A 111 -5.09 -2.33 -8.29
C TYR A 111 -3.60 -2.56 -8.03
N LEU A 112 -3.12 -2.25 -6.83
CA LEU A 112 -1.73 -2.51 -6.41
C LEU A 112 -1.36 -3.98 -6.51
N ARG A 113 -2.20 -4.86 -5.96
CA ARG A 113 -2.01 -6.31 -6.06
C ARG A 113 -1.81 -6.73 -7.52
N ARG A 114 -2.65 -6.22 -8.42
CA ARG A 114 -2.56 -6.52 -9.85
C ARG A 114 -1.26 -6.04 -10.46
N LEU A 115 -0.84 -4.79 -10.21
CA LEU A 115 0.42 -4.25 -10.73
C LEU A 115 1.63 -5.07 -10.27
N LEU A 116 1.65 -5.43 -8.99
CA LEU A 116 2.76 -6.17 -8.39
C LEU A 116 2.85 -7.61 -8.95
N LEU A 117 1.72 -8.31 -9.05
CA LEU A 117 1.68 -9.69 -9.56
C LEU A 117 1.92 -9.78 -11.07
N ALA A 118 1.57 -8.74 -11.83
CA ALA A 118 1.82 -8.69 -13.28
C ALA A 118 3.27 -8.32 -13.63
N GLY A 119 4.12 -7.95 -12.66
CA GLY A 119 5.46 -7.45 -12.93
C GLY A 119 5.45 -6.11 -13.69
N ASP A 120 4.40 -5.32 -13.51
CA ASP A 120 4.22 -4.04 -14.20
C ASP A 120 5.27 -3.01 -13.77
N PRO A 121 5.86 -2.22 -14.69
CA PRO A 121 6.81 -1.16 -14.34
C PRO A 121 6.28 -0.16 -13.30
N ALA A 122 4.98 0.17 -13.33
CA ALA A 122 4.36 1.03 -12.33
C ALA A 122 4.39 0.38 -10.93
N GLY A 123 4.17 -0.95 -10.85
CA GLY A 123 4.33 -1.72 -9.61
C GLY A 123 5.74 -1.63 -9.04
N ALA A 124 6.77 -1.72 -9.88
CA ALA A 124 8.17 -1.59 -9.44
C ALA A 124 8.49 -0.17 -8.89
N VAL A 125 7.92 0.87 -9.48
CA VAL A 125 8.02 2.25 -8.98
C VAL A 125 7.38 2.35 -7.60
N MET A 126 6.20 1.77 -7.42
CA MET A 126 5.47 1.77 -6.14
C MET A 126 6.22 1.03 -5.03
N VAL A 127 6.79 -0.15 -5.30
CA VAL A 127 7.61 -0.90 -4.34
C VAL A 127 8.81 -0.07 -3.89
N ARG A 128 9.48 0.61 -4.83
CA ARG A 128 10.62 1.48 -4.50
C ARG A 128 10.21 2.63 -3.57
N ARG A 129 9.07 3.29 -3.84
CA ARG A 129 8.55 4.36 -3.00
C ARG A 129 8.16 3.86 -1.62
N TRP A 130 7.50 2.72 -1.56
CA TRP A 130 7.15 2.08 -0.29
C TRP A 130 8.39 1.76 0.54
N TYR A 131 9.43 1.21 -0.11
CA TYR A 131 10.70 0.95 0.56
C TYR A 131 11.34 2.24 1.12
N GLN A 132 11.38 3.32 0.33
CA GLN A 132 11.90 4.61 0.77
C GLN A 132 11.10 5.20 1.93
N ALA A 133 9.80 5.08 1.92
CA ALA A 133 8.93 5.51 3.00
C ALA A 133 9.14 4.67 4.27
N SER A 134 9.25 3.35 4.14
CA SER A 134 9.60 2.47 5.26
C SER A 134 10.94 2.83 5.88
N GLN A 135 11.96 3.15 5.06
CA GLN A 135 13.25 3.64 5.57
C GLN A 135 13.10 4.97 6.30
N ALA A 136 12.35 5.92 5.74
CA ALA A 136 12.14 7.23 6.37
C ALA A 136 11.44 7.10 7.72
N MET A 137 10.46 6.21 7.84
CA MET A 137 9.75 5.92 9.09
C MET A 137 10.62 5.21 10.13
N LEU A 138 11.48 4.28 9.71
CA LEU A 138 12.29 3.49 10.65
C LEU A 138 13.52 4.25 11.18
N ARG A 139 14.10 5.17 10.40
CA ARG A 139 15.30 5.94 10.80
C ARG A 139 15.14 6.70 12.12
N PRO A 140 14.09 7.50 12.37
CA PRO A 140 13.90 8.19 13.63
C PRO A 140 13.76 7.24 14.82
N LEU A 141 13.12 6.08 14.64
CA LEU A 141 12.93 5.07 15.68
C LEU A 141 14.26 4.40 16.06
N VAL A 142 15.14 4.20 15.09
CA VAL A 142 16.50 3.69 15.34
C VAL A 142 17.32 4.78 16.02
N ALA A 143 17.25 6.04 15.58
CA ALA A 143 17.99 7.15 16.15
C ALA A 143 17.61 7.44 17.60
N SER A 144 16.33 7.26 17.96
CA SER A 144 15.83 7.40 19.34
C SER A 144 16.06 6.18 20.23
N GLY A 145 16.61 5.07 19.69
CA GLY A 145 16.84 3.84 20.43
C GLY A 145 15.59 2.97 20.66
N ILE A 146 14.45 3.34 20.09
CA ILE A 146 13.19 2.55 20.14
C ILE A 146 13.36 1.25 19.36
N LEU A 147 14.04 1.30 18.20
CA LEU A 147 14.35 0.13 17.38
C LEU A 147 15.85 -0.15 17.31
N ARG A 148 16.21 -1.43 17.31
CA ARG A 148 17.58 -1.85 17.04
C ARG A 148 17.87 -1.79 15.53
N PRO A 149 18.99 -1.24 15.07
CA PRO A 149 19.31 -1.13 13.64
C PRO A 149 19.47 -2.49 12.94
N GLY A 150 19.85 -3.53 13.67
CA GLY A 150 20.18 -4.85 13.09
C GLY A 150 21.58 -4.88 12.47
N ARG A 151 21.95 -6.04 11.90
CA ARG A 151 23.23 -6.21 11.18
C ARG A 151 23.18 -5.57 9.79
N ASP A 152 22.03 -5.63 9.13
CA ASP A 152 21.77 -5.06 7.80
C ASP A 152 20.44 -4.27 7.85
N PRO A 153 20.50 -2.95 8.02
CA PRO A 153 19.31 -2.10 8.10
C PRO A 153 18.47 -2.10 6.82
N ASP A 154 19.10 -2.23 5.65
CA ASP A 154 18.40 -2.23 4.37
C ASP A 154 17.62 -3.53 4.19
N MET A 155 18.25 -4.67 4.48
CA MET A 155 17.59 -5.97 4.46
C MET A 155 16.45 -6.03 5.49
N ARG A 156 16.66 -5.48 6.68
CA ARG A 156 15.62 -5.39 7.72
C ARG A 156 14.42 -4.61 7.23
N THR A 157 14.63 -3.44 6.63
CA THR A 157 13.56 -2.64 6.04
C THR A 157 12.81 -3.42 4.96
N ALA A 158 13.54 -4.12 4.09
CA ALA A 158 12.93 -4.94 3.03
C ALA A 158 12.08 -6.08 3.60
N ILE A 159 12.53 -6.75 4.67
CA ILE A 159 11.78 -7.83 5.35
C ILE A 159 10.48 -7.28 5.95
N LEU A 160 10.55 -6.15 6.67
CA LEU A 160 9.37 -5.53 7.28
C LEU A 160 8.35 -5.12 6.21
N MET A 161 8.81 -4.46 5.14
CA MET A 161 7.98 -4.09 4.01
C MET A 161 7.38 -5.32 3.30
N ALA A 162 8.16 -6.38 3.09
CA ALA A 162 7.67 -7.60 2.45
C ALA A 162 6.58 -8.27 3.27
N ASN A 163 6.68 -8.24 4.61
CA ASN A 163 5.63 -8.73 5.50
C ASN A 163 4.32 -7.94 5.31
N ASP A 164 4.38 -6.62 5.20
CA ASP A 164 3.22 -5.77 4.92
C ASP A 164 2.60 -6.07 3.55
N LEU A 165 3.44 -6.22 2.52
CA LEU A 165 2.99 -6.57 1.18
C LEU A 165 2.36 -7.96 1.11
N ALA A 166 2.80 -8.91 1.94
CA ALA A 166 2.25 -10.26 1.96
C ALA A 166 0.75 -10.26 2.28
N MET A 167 0.29 -9.44 3.22
CA MET A 167 -1.14 -9.31 3.54
C MET A 167 -1.96 -8.85 2.32
N LEU A 168 -1.41 -7.90 1.54
CA LEU A 168 -2.07 -7.38 0.35
C LEU A 168 -2.07 -8.39 -0.80
N LEU A 169 -0.92 -9.02 -1.06
CA LEU A 169 -0.74 -9.93 -2.20
C LEU A 169 -1.45 -11.26 -2.01
N LEU A 170 -1.44 -11.79 -0.79
CA LEU A 170 -1.96 -13.11 -0.43
C LEU A 170 -3.29 -13.05 0.33
N ARG A 171 -4.02 -11.92 0.25
CA ARG A 171 -5.26 -11.67 1.00
C ARG A 171 -6.21 -12.85 1.00
N ASP A 172 -6.57 -13.32 -0.20
CA ASP A 172 -7.57 -14.37 -0.38
C ASP A 172 -7.08 -15.72 0.17
N GLN A 173 -5.80 -16.03 -0.02
CA GLN A 173 -5.16 -17.25 0.47
C GLN A 173 -5.04 -17.22 1.99
N LEU A 174 -4.62 -16.09 2.55
CA LEU A 174 -4.53 -15.90 4.00
C LEU A 174 -5.92 -15.97 4.65
N ALA A 175 -6.92 -15.34 4.05
CA ALA A 175 -8.30 -15.41 4.53
C ALA A 175 -8.81 -16.86 4.56
N ALA A 176 -8.53 -17.65 3.53
CA ALA A 176 -8.92 -19.06 3.46
C ALA A 176 -8.25 -19.92 4.56
N VAL A 177 -6.99 -19.63 4.89
CA VAL A 177 -6.23 -20.38 5.92
C VAL A 177 -6.58 -19.94 7.34
N LEU A 178 -6.75 -18.62 7.56
CA LEU A 178 -6.94 -18.03 8.88
C LEU A 178 -8.42 -18.00 9.32
N GLY A 179 -9.35 -18.17 8.36
CA GLY A 179 -10.79 -18.02 8.60
C GLY A 179 -11.23 -16.58 8.87
N VAL A 180 -10.35 -15.60 8.62
CA VAL A 180 -10.60 -14.16 8.76
C VAL A 180 -9.84 -13.42 7.69
N ASP A 181 -10.44 -12.37 7.12
CA ASP A 181 -9.77 -11.53 6.14
C ASP A 181 -8.66 -10.70 6.81
N PRO A 182 -7.39 -10.82 6.37
CA PRO A 182 -6.28 -10.13 7.01
C PRO A 182 -6.33 -8.59 6.85
N LEU A 183 -7.13 -8.07 5.92
CA LEU A 183 -7.32 -6.63 5.70
C LEU A 183 -8.56 -6.06 6.39
N GLU A 184 -9.39 -6.89 7.00
CA GLU A 184 -10.50 -6.45 7.84
C GLU A 184 -10.01 -6.16 9.29
N PRO A 185 -10.72 -5.32 10.06
CA PRO A 185 -10.26 -4.89 11.39
C PRO A 185 -9.85 -6.03 12.34
N GLU A 186 -10.60 -7.14 12.36
CA GLU A 186 -10.29 -8.31 13.18
C GLU A 186 -9.01 -8.99 12.71
N GLY A 187 -8.86 -9.22 11.40
CA GLY A 187 -7.68 -9.87 10.83
C GLY A 187 -6.43 -9.01 11.01
N MET A 188 -6.53 -7.71 10.79
CA MET A 188 -5.43 -6.78 11.03
C MET A 188 -4.99 -6.77 12.50
N ALA A 189 -5.93 -6.73 13.44
CA ALA A 189 -5.60 -6.75 14.86
C ALA A 189 -4.89 -8.06 15.27
N ARG A 190 -5.36 -9.21 14.81
CA ARG A 190 -4.71 -10.52 15.06
C ARG A 190 -3.31 -10.56 14.46
N TRP A 191 -3.14 -10.11 13.22
CA TRP A 191 -1.85 -10.06 12.55
C TRP A 191 -0.86 -9.17 13.29
N ALA A 192 -1.27 -7.95 13.66
CA ALA A 192 -0.44 -6.99 14.38
C ALA A 192 0.00 -7.53 15.75
N GLN A 193 -0.89 -8.20 16.50
CA GLN A 193 -0.57 -8.78 17.81
C GLN A 193 0.52 -9.86 17.69
N GLU A 194 0.38 -10.78 16.75
CA GLU A 194 1.39 -11.85 16.53
C GLU A 194 2.71 -11.26 16.03
N LEU A 195 2.66 -10.33 15.08
CA LEU A 195 3.84 -9.68 14.54
C LEU A 195 4.63 -8.94 15.63
N LEU A 196 3.95 -8.20 16.50
CA LEU A 196 4.56 -7.53 17.64
C LEU A 196 5.15 -8.52 18.66
N ALA A 197 4.48 -9.64 18.92
CA ALA A 197 5.01 -10.69 19.78
C ALA A 197 6.32 -11.24 19.22
N ILE A 198 6.35 -11.53 17.90
CA ILE A 198 7.55 -11.99 17.20
C ILE A 198 8.68 -10.95 17.28
N TYR A 199 8.39 -9.67 17.05
CA TYR A 199 9.40 -8.61 17.07
C TYR A 199 9.95 -8.30 18.45
N ARG A 200 9.14 -8.46 19.52
CA ARG A 200 9.56 -8.19 20.90
C ARG A 200 10.27 -9.35 21.55
N HIS A 201 9.80 -10.55 21.32
CA HIS A 201 10.24 -11.72 22.06
C HIS A 201 11.02 -12.74 21.19
N GLY A 202 10.91 -12.63 19.85
CA GLY A 202 11.45 -13.62 18.91
C GLY A 202 10.57 -14.86 18.82
N LEU A 203 10.98 -15.79 17.95
CA LEU A 203 10.31 -17.10 17.75
C LEU A 203 10.96 -18.24 18.55
N PHE A 204 12.22 -18.06 18.91
CA PHE A 204 13.02 -19.10 19.57
C PHE A 204 13.11 -18.86 21.07
N THR A 205 13.06 -19.92 21.86
CA THR A 205 13.36 -19.87 23.29
C THR A 205 14.85 -19.67 23.51
N ALA A 206 15.24 -19.05 24.61
CA ALA A 206 16.63 -18.66 24.89
C ALA A 206 17.67 -19.81 24.83
N GLU A 207 17.20 -21.07 24.95
CA GLU A 207 18.08 -22.25 24.90
C GLU A 207 18.52 -22.65 23.47
N THR A 208 17.92 -22.11 22.43
CA THR A 208 18.23 -22.45 21.03
C THR A 208 19.05 -21.37 20.28
N GLY A 209 19.46 -20.29 20.94
CA GLY A 209 19.95 -19.07 20.28
C GLY A 209 21.41 -18.70 20.45
N GLU A 210 22.25 -19.46 21.17
CA GLU A 210 23.66 -19.10 21.43
C GLU A 210 24.69 -19.78 20.51
N GLU A 211 24.29 -20.53 19.49
CA GLU A 211 25.25 -20.86 18.43
C GLU A 211 25.34 -19.68 17.44
N GLU A 212 26.45 -18.95 17.54
CA GLU A 212 26.88 -17.94 16.59
C GLU A 212 26.77 -18.51 15.17
N LEU A 213 25.80 -18.04 14.41
CA LEU A 213 25.79 -18.25 12.97
C LEU A 213 27.01 -17.54 12.37
N PRO A 214 27.79 -18.24 11.52
CA PRO A 214 29.04 -17.76 10.95
C PRO A 214 28.87 -16.51 10.07
#